data_bba8031351748983ebd74932bd116e67
#
_entry.id   bba8031351748983ebd74932bd116e67
#
_cell.length_a   1.000
_cell.length_b   1.000
_cell.length_c   1.000
_cell.angle_alpha   90.00
_cell.angle_beta   90.00
_cell.angle_gamma   90.00
#
_symmetry.space_group_name_H-M   'P 1'
#
loop_
_entity.id
_entity.type
_entity.pdbx_description
1 polymer ?
#
loop_
_entity_poly.entity_id
_entity_poly.type
_entity_poly.pdbx_seq_one_letter_code
_entity_poly.pdbx_strand_id
1 'polypeptide(L)'
;MIRRTTLLLMAVVLAAACGPLYERPDIQVSSVQIGSLGLTGGTLLIDVTVHNPNRFALESREVRYQLDIAAPAAGDTAWTEFARGTFDETISVAARDSATARIPVQFEYRALGGAANTILRGGALTYRARGEADVGTPIGGRTVPFRHSGTVPIGGTR
;
A
#
# COMPACT_ATOMS: atom_id res chain seq x y z
N MET A 1 -53.07 10.70 -19.41
CA MET A 1 -51.77 10.08 -19.80
C MET A 1 -50.54 10.75 -19.17
N ILE A 2 -50.55 12.03 -18.86
CA ILE A 2 -49.40 12.82 -18.33
C ILE A 2 -48.92 12.36 -16.91
N ARG A 3 -49.84 11.91 -16.04
CA ARG A 3 -49.51 11.52 -14.66
C ARG A 3 -48.65 10.24 -14.55
N ARG A 4 -48.79 9.31 -15.49
CA ARG A 4 -48.01 8.05 -15.47
C ARG A 4 -46.56 8.23 -15.95
N THR A 5 -46.33 9.14 -16.88
CA THR A 5 -45.00 9.47 -17.40
C THR A 5 -44.17 10.25 -16.40
N THR A 6 -44.77 11.14 -15.59
CA THR A 6 -44.07 11.90 -14.54
C THR A 6 -43.59 11.00 -13.40
N LEU A 7 -44.38 9.99 -13.02
CA LEU A 7 -43.97 9.01 -11.99
C LEU A 7 -42.82 8.11 -12.45
N LEU A 8 -42.78 7.72 -13.72
CA LEU A 8 -41.70 6.94 -14.31
C LEU A 8 -40.38 7.74 -14.38
N LEU A 9 -40.44 9.02 -14.74
CA LEU A 9 -39.25 9.89 -14.74
C LEU A 9 -38.69 10.09 -13.33
N MET A 10 -39.53 10.22 -12.32
CA MET A 10 -39.10 10.41 -10.94
C MET A 10 -38.45 9.14 -10.35
N ALA A 11 -38.90 7.94 -10.75
CA ALA A 11 -38.31 6.67 -10.33
C ALA A 11 -36.93 6.44 -10.95
N VAL A 12 -36.66 6.89 -12.17
CA VAL A 12 -35.38 6.75 -12.86
C VAL A 12 -34.32 7.68 -12.23
N VAL A 13 -34.69 8.87 -11.75
CA VAL A 13 -33.78 9.82 -11.11
C VAL A 13 -33.33 9.31 -9.73
N LEU A 14 -34.16 8.59 -8.99
CA LEU A 14 -33.76 8.00 -7.70
C LEU A 14 -32.80 6.81 -7.84
N ALA A 15 -32.83 6.09 -8.95
CA ALA A 15 -31.92 4.97 -9.18
C ALA A 15 -30.47 5.41 -9.51
N ALA A 16 -30.27 6.63 -9.98
CA ALA A 16 -28.95 7.17 -10.31
C ALA A 16 -28.16 7.68 -9.08
N ALA A 17 -28.77 7.71 -7.89
CA ALA A 17 -28.14 8.23 -6.66
C ALA A 17 -27.37 7.17 -5.86
N CYS A 18 -27.36 5.89 -6.27
CA CYS A 18 -26.53 4.85 -5.67
C CYS A 18 -25.12 4.90 -6.27
N GLY A 19 -24.30 5.85 -5.82
CA GLY A 19 -22.86 5.77 -6.03
C GLY A 19 -22.28 4.51 -5.38
N PRO A 20 -21.07 4.08 -5.76
CA PRO A 20 -20.46 2.88 -5.19
C PRO A 20 -20.41 3.00 -3.67
N LEU A 21 -20.96 1.99 -2.97
CA LEU A 21 -20.99 1.93 -1.50
C LEU A 21 -19.58 1.85 -0.89
N TYR A 22 -18.59 1.50 -1.69
CA TYR A 22 -17.19 1.36 -1.31
C TYR A 22 -16.28 1.76 -2.48
N GLU A 23 -15.37 2.67 -2.22
CA GLU A 23 -14.28 3.04 -3.13
C GLU A 23 -12.97 2.49 -2.58
N ARG A 24 -12.14 1.96 -3.47
CA ARG A 24 -10.83 1.40 -3.06
C ARG A 24 -9.93 2.51 -2.54
N PRO A 25 -9.31 2.35 -1.36
CA PRO A 25 -8.33 3.32 -0.87
C PRO A 25 -7.11 3.39 -1.79
N ASP A 26 -6.52 4.58 -1.89
CA ASP A 26 -5.24 4.80 -2.56
C ASP A 26 -4.10 4.60 -1.57
N ILE A 27 -3.09 3.84 -1.98
CA ILE A 27 -1.96 3.47 -1.14
C ILE A 27 -0.67 3.91 -1.83
N GLN A 28 0.12 4.74 -1.15
CA GLN A 28 1.38 5.27 -1.67
C GLN A 28 2.51 5.05 -0.67
N VAL A 29 3.69 4.65 -1.17
CA VAL A 29 4.92 4.66 -0.37
C VAL A 29 5.49 6.07 -0.38
N SER A 30 5.52 6.70 0.79
CA SER A 30 5.95 8.09 0.94
C SER A 30 7.45 8.19 1.19
N SER A 31 8.02 7.27 1.97
CA SER A 31 9.45 7.23 2.25
C SER A 31 9.95 5.81 2.55
N VAL A 32 11.25 5.61 2.35
CA VAL A 32 11.98 4.42 2.78
C VAL A 32 13.26 4.88 3.47
N GLN A 33 13.44 4.45 4.71
CA GLN A 33 14.60 4.81 5.53
C GLN A 33 15.26 3.55 6.07
N ILE A 34 16.57 3.60 6.27
CA ILE A 34 17.28 2.54 6.99
C ILE A 34 17.01 2.74 8.48
N GLY A 35 16.31 1.80 9.10
CA GLY A 35 16.05 1.82 10.54
C GLY A 35 17.21 1.26 11.35
N SER A 36 17.75 0.11 10.91
CA SER A 36 18.91 -0.51 11.56
C SER A 36 19.67 -1.42 10.59
N LEU A 37 20.97 -1.62 10.85
CA LEU A 37 21.81 -2.57 10.15
C LEU A 37 22.47 -3.48 11.18
N GLY A 38 22.38 -4.79 10.96
CA GLY A 38 23.01 -5.84 11.76
C GLY A 38 24.07 -6.59 10.94
N LEU A 39 24.53 -7.74 11.45
CA LEU A 39 25.57 -8.55 10.79
C LEU A 39 25.05 -9.32 9.57
N THR A 40 23.80 -9.77 9.58
CA THR A 40 23.22 -10.63 8.52
C THR A 40 22.12 -9.96 7.72
N GLY A 41 21.65 -8.78 8.16
CA GLY A 41 20.54 -8.05 7.56
C GLY A 41 20.27 -6.76 8.32
N GLY A 42 19.06 -6.23 8.14
CA GLY A 42 18.64 -4.99 8.78
C GLY A 42 17.13 -4.81 8.76
N THR A 43 16.71 -3.59 9.10
CA THR A 43 15.31 -3.17 9.04
C THR A 43 15.20 -1.91 8.19
N LEU A 44 14.30 -1.92 7.22
CA LEU A 44 13.83 -0.70 6.55
C LEU A 44 12.56 -0.22 7.23
N LEU A 45 12.45 1.08 7.42
CA LEU A 45 11.23 1.75 7.84
C LEU A 45 10.56 2.30 6.59
N ILE A 46 9.37 1.79 6.27
CA ILE A 46 8.61 2.19 5.09
C ILE A 46 7.40 2.98 5.55
N ASP A 47 7.34 4.25 5.21
CA ASP A 47 6.17 5.08 5.46
C ASP A 47 5.18 4.91 4.30
N VAL A 48 4.00 4.41 4.63
CA VAL A 48 2.91 4.17 3.69
C VAL A 48 1.77 5.13 4.01
N THR A 49 1.41 5.97 3.05
CA THR A 49 0.24 6.85 3.15
C THR A 49 -0.95 6.18 2.50
N VAL A 50 -2.03 6.08 3.25
CA VAL A 50 -3.32 5.52 2.81
C VAL A 50 -4.33 6.65 2.75
N HIS A 51 -4.87 6.93 1.57
CA HIS A 51 -5.98 7.86 1.38
C HIS A 51 -7.31 7.10 1.29
N ASN A 52 -8.26 7.49 2.12
CA ASN A 52 -9.61 6.91 2.17
C ASN A 52 -10.62 7.79 1.42
N PRO A 53 -11.05 7.44 0.21
CA PRO A 53 -12.05 8.21 -0.52
C PRO A 53 -13.48 8.01 0.00
N ASN A 54 -13.70 7.06 0.92
CA ASN A 54 -15.02 6.70 1.41
C ASN A 54 -15.56 7.73 2.42
N ARG A 55 -16.87 7.74 2.59
CA ARG A 55 -17.58 8.59 3.58
C ARG A 55 -17.61 7.99 4.99
N PHE A 56 -16.91 6.88 5.21
CA PHE A 56 -16.79 6.18 6.48
C PHE A 56 -15.32 5.82 6.74
N ALA A 57 -14.99 5.61 8.00
CA ALA A 57 -13.65 5.20 8.38
C ALA A 57 -13.32 3.78 7.91
N LEU A 58 -12.06 3.55 7.57
CA LEU A 58 -11.49 2.24 7.27
C LEU A 58 -10.53 1.85 8.39
N GLU A 59 -10.56 0.59 8.78
CA GLU A 59 -9.66 0.03 9.78
C GLU A 59 -9.06 -1.25 9.23
N SER A 60 -7.73 -1.32 9.12
CA SER A 60 -7.03 -2.56 8.79
C SER A 60 -6.29 -3.08 10.00
N ARG A 61 -6.47 -4.36 10.31
CA ARG A 61 -5.84 -5.03 11.46
C ARG A 61 -4.68 -5.93 11.06
N GLU A 62 -4.64 -6.29 9.79
CA GLU A 62 -3.61 -7.16 9.25
C GLU A 62 -3.31 -6.74 7.82
N VAL A 63 -2.04 -6.56 7.50
CA VAL A 63 -1.55 -6.32 6.15
C VAL A 63 -0.48 -7.35 5.83
N ARG A 64 -0.79 -8.28 4.94
CA ARG A 64 0.20 -9.22 4.39
C ARG A 64 0.87 -8.59 3.19
N TYR A 65 2.19 -8.58 3.17
CA TYR A 65 2.95 -7.95 2.10
C TYR A 65 4.09 -8.80 1.58
N GLN A 66 4.42 -8.57 0.33
CA GLN A 66 5.64 -9.03 -0.32
C GLN A 66 6.28 -7.85 -1.06
N LEU A 67 7.58 -7.70 -0.88
CA LEU A 67 8.39 -6.68 -1.54
C LEU A 67 9.39 -7.37 -2.47
N ASP A 68 9.40 -6.94 -3.71
CA ASP A 68 10.40 -7.32 -4.69
C ASP A 68 11.22 -6.06 -5.05
N ILE A 69 12.49 -6.24 -5.31
CA ILE A 69 13.40 -5.18 -5.77
C ILE A 69 13.93 -5.50 -7.17
N ALA A 70 14.16 -4.46 -7.95
CA ALA A 70 14.81 -4.59 -9.24
C ALA A 70 16.31 -4.82 -9.03
N ALA A 71 16.85 -5.90 -9.61
CA ALA A 71 18.28 -6.12 -9.66
C ALA A 71 18.89 -5.31 -10.81
N PRO A 72 19.88 -4.42 -10.55
CA PRO A 72 20.43 -3.52 -11.56
C PRO A 72 21.30 -4.19 -12.62
N ALA A 73 21.48 -5.51 -12.58
CA ALA A 73 22.57 -6.18 -13.32
C ALA A 73 22.17 -6.98 -14.56
N ALA A 74 20.91 -7.04 -14.94
CA ALA A 74 20.50 -7.74 -16.15
C ALA A 74 19.60 -6.82 -16.99
N GLY A 75 19.90 -6.62 -18.24
CA GLY A 75 19.17 -5.77 -19.19
C GLY A 75 17.67 -6.06 -19.33
N ASP A 76 17.16 -7.09 -18.66
CA ASP A 76 15.77 -7.30 -18.29
C ASP A 76 15.62 -7.04 -16.80
N THR A 77 14.55 -6.35 -16.42
CA THR A 77 14.26 -6.02 -15.02
C THR A 77 13.96 -7.29 -14.23
N ALA A 78 15.01 -7.99 -13.80
CA ALA A 78 14.87 -9.15 -12.94
C ALA A 78 14.43 -8.66 -11.55
N TRP A 79 13.27 -9.13 -11.10
CA TRP A 79 12.73 -8.85 -9.78
C TRP A 79 13.16 -9.94 -8.81
N THR A 80 13.73 -9.55 -7.70
CA THR A 80 14.11 -10.46 -6.63
C THR A 80 13.24 -10.20 -5.42
N GLU A 81 12.66 -11.25 -4.83
CA GLU A 81 11.97 -11.14 -3.55
C GLU A 81 12.95 -10.69 -2.49
N PHE A 82 12.64 -9.55 -1.90
CA PHE A 82 13.49 -8.88 -0.92
C PHE A 82 13.01 -9.13 0.51
N ALA A 83 11.69 -9.06 0.71
CA ALA A 83 11.08 -9.26 2.01
C ALA A 83 9.62 -9.73 1.85
N ARG A 84 9.17 -10.46 2.85
CA ARG A 84 7.78 -10.89 3.02
C ARG A 84 7.43 -10.84 4.48
N GLY A 85 6.22 -10.41 4.79
CA GLY A 85 5.78 -10.34 6.19
C GLY A 85 4.32 -10.00 6.35
N THR A 86 3.96 -9.90 7.62
CA THR A 86 2.66 -9.43 8.08
C THR A 86 2.87 -8.24 9.00
N PHE A 87 2.04 -7.24 8.87
CA PHE A 87 1.97 -6.08 9.75
C PHE A 87 0.65 -6.12 10.48
N ASP A 88 0.71 -6.32 11.80
CA ASP A 88 -0.45 -6.62 12.66
C ASP A 88 -0.90 -5.41 13.48
N GLU A 89 -0.28 -4.23 13.28
CA GLU A 89 -0.75 -3.02 13.93
C GLU A 89 -1.96 -2.45 13.19
N THR A 90 -2.91 -1.93 13.97
CA THR A 90 -4.11 -1.33 13.39
C THR A 90 -3.80 -0.03 12.66
N ILE A 91 -4.16 0.03 11.38
CA ILE A 91 -4.16 1.25 10.58
C ILE A 91 -5.60 1.74 10.48
N SER A 92 -5.88 2.91 11.06
CA SER A 92 -7.19 3.55 10.98
C SER A 92 -7.11 4.83 10.15
N VAL A 93 -8.00 4.94 9.16
CA VAL A 93 -8.08 6.11 8.28
C VAL A 93 -9.51 6.65 8.33
N ALA A 94 -9.66 7.88 8.81
CA ALA A 94 -10.96 8.53 8.92
C ALA A 94 -11.62 8.72 7.54
N ALA A 95 -12.92 9.01 7.52
CA ALA A 95 -13.67 9.26 6.29
C ALA A 95 -13.08 10.48 5.54
N ARG A 96 -12.81 10.32 4.25
CA ARG A 96 -12.28 11.39 3.38
C ARG A 96 -10.93 11.96 3.83
N ASP A 97 -10.15 11.15 4.54
CA ASP A 97 -8.88 11.56 5.12
C ASP A 97 -7.73 10.64 4.68
N SER A 98 -6.53 10.94 5.13
CA SER A 98 -5.33 10.17 4.89
C SER A 98 -4.62 9.89 6.21
N ALA A 99 -4.04 8.71 6.33
CA ALA A 99 -3.18 8.33 7.44
C ALA A 99 -1.87 7.77 6.92
N THR A 100 -0.80 7.97 7.68
CA THR A 100 0.51 7.37 7.39
C THR A 100 0.83 6.32 8.44
N ALA A 101 1.13 5.11 7.98
CA ALA A 101 1.63 4.03 8.81
C ALA A 101 3.10 3.79 8.52
N ARG A 102 3.89 3.53 9.57
CA ARG A 102 5.30 3.15 9.45
C ARG A 102 5.45 1.66 9.62
N ILE A 103 5.85 0.98 8.56
CA ILE A 103 5.98 -0.47 8.51
C ILE A 103 7.46 -0.84 8.62
N PRO A 104 7.89 -1.53 9.71
CA PRO A 104 9.24 -2.06 9.81
C PRO A 104 9.36 -3.34 8.98
N VAL A 105 10.21 -3.31 7.96
CA VAL A 105 10.46 -4.44 7.07
C VAL A 105 11.84 -5.00 7.33
N GLN A 106 11.91 -6.21 7.87
CA GLN A 106 13.15 -6.93 8.07
C GLN A 106 13.65 -7.54 6.77
N PHE A 107 14.95 -7.49 6.53
CA PHE A 107 15.59 -8.07 5.36
C PHE A 107 16.93 -8.71 5.70
N GLU A 108 17.34 -9.66 4.89
CA GLU A 108 18.67 -10.29 4.96
C GLU A 108 19.54 -9.85 3.79
N TYR A 109 20.84 -9.65 4.02
CA TYR A 109 21.78 -9.24 2.96
C TYR A 109 21.82 -10.22 1.79
N ARG A 110 21.66 -11.52 2.04
CA ARG A 110 21.61 -12.53 0.99
C ARG A 110 20.44 -12.33 0.01
N ALA A 111 19.32 -11.79 0.49
CA ALA A 111 18.15 -11.50 -0.36
C ALA A 111 18.35 -10.27 -1.26
N LEU A 112 19.31 -9.42 -0.94
CA LEU A 112 19.55 -8.20 -1.72
C LEU A 112 20.27 -8.46 -3.05
N GLY A 113 21.05 -9.53 -3.14
CA GLY A 113 21.86 -9.79 -4.34
C GLY A 113 22.66 -8.56 -4.78
N GLY A 114 22.53 -8.17 -6.04
CA GLY A 114 23.20 -6.98 -6.60
C GLY A 114 22.70 -5.64 -6.06
N ALA A 115 21.51 -5.58 -5.42
CA ALA A 115 20.95 -4.36 -4.86
C ALA A 115 21.56 -3.97 -3.50
N ALA A 116 22.33 -4.86 -2.86
CA ALA A 116 22.98 -4.60 -1.57
C ALA A 116 23.80 -3.31 -1.58
N ASN A 117 24.61 -3.12 -2.61
CA ASN A 117 25.44 -1.92 -2.76
C ASN A 117 24.62 -0.63 -2.88
N THR A 118 23.46 -0.69 -3.55
CA THR A 118 22.56 0.46 -3.70
C THR A 118 21.95 0.86 -2.36
N ILE A 119 21.52 -0.11 -1.57
CA ILE A 119 20.95 0.13 -0.23
C ILE A 119 22.03 0.69 0.71
N LEU A 120 23.19 0.05 0.75
CA LEU A 120 24.26 0.44 1.68
C LEU A 120 24.89 1.80 1.34
N ARG A 121 24.84 2.23 0.08
CA ARG A 121 25.37 3.52 -0.37
C ARG A 121 24.32 4.64 -0.39
N GLY A 122 23.07 4.36 0.04
CA GLY A 122 22.02 5.36 0.06
C GLY A 122 21.57 5.80 -1.35
N GLY A 123 21.54 4.89 -2.31
CA GLY A 123 21.08 5.14 -3.67
C GLY A 123 19.54 5.14 -3.80
N ALA A 124 19.05 5.06 -5.03
CA ALA A 124 17.61 4.90 -5.31
C ALA A 124 17.27 3.41 -5.42
N LEU A 125 16.17 2.99 -4.79
CA LEU A 125 15.65 1.64 -4.85
C LEU A 125 14.38 1.60 -5.70
N THR A 126 14.41 0.81 -6.77
CA THR A 126 13.20 0.49 -7.53
C THR A 126 12.57 -0.76 -6.93
N TYR A 127 11.32 -0.66 -6.53
CA TYR A 127 10.61 -1.70 -5.81
C TYR A 127 9.24 -1.98 -6.42
N ARG A 128 8.72 -3.15 -6.09
CA ARG A 128 7.34 -3.55 -6.31
C ARG A 128 6.81 -4.18 -5.02
N ALA A 129 5.78 -3.55 -4.46
CA ALA A 129 5.03 -4.06 -3.32
C ALA A 129 3.74 -4.70 -3.81
N ARG A 130 3.39 -5.84 -3.23
CA ARG A 130 2.12 -6.53 -3.45
C ARG A 130 1.66 -7.16 -2.16
N GLY A 131 0.35 -7.27 -1.99
CA GLY A 131 -0.19 -7.85 -0.77
C GLY A 131 -1.68 -7.71 -0.67
N GLU A 132 -2.17 -7.96 0.52
CA GLU A 132 -3.59 -7.91 0.89
C GLU A 132 -3.72 -7.25 2.26
N ALA A 133 -4.72 -6.40 2.41
CA ALA A 133 -5.10 -5.81 3.68
C ALA A 133 -6.51 -6.27 4.06
N ASP A 134 -6.68 -6.74 5.28
CA ASP A 134 -7.99 -7.05 5.82
C ASP A 134 -8.61 -5.79 6.42
N VAL A 135 -9.57 -5.22 5.70
CA VAL A 135 -10.16 -3.91 5.99
C VAL A 135 -11.55 -4.07 6.56
N GLY A 136 -11.76 -3.57 7.77
CA GLY A 136 -13.07 -3.41 8.39
C GLY A 136 -13.81 -2.20 7.83
N THR A 137 -15.10 -2.38 7.53
CA THR A 137 -16.01 -1.32 7.10
C THR A 137 -17.31 -1.42 7.91
N PRO A 138 -18.16 -0.38 7.98
CA PRO A 138 -19.45 -0.46 8.67
C PRO A 138 -20.41 -1.55 8.15
N ILE A 139 -20.16 -2.05 6.94
CA ILE A 139 -20.97 -3.08 6.27
C ILE A 139 -20.29 -4.46 6.25
N GLY A 140 -19.19 -4.63 6.99
CA GLY A 140 -18.45 -5.90 7.12
C GLY A 140 -16.98 -5.79 6.73
N GLY A 141 -16.23 -6.88 6.96
CA GLY A 141 -14.82 -6.99 6.58
C GLY A 141 -14.63 -7.32 5.10
N ARG A 142 -13.53 -6.85 4.53
CA ARG A 142 -13.11 -7.15 3.17
C ARG A 142 -11.60 -7.31 3.10
N THR A 143 -11.14 -8.29 2.34
CA THR A 143 -9.74 -8.38 1.94
C THR A 143 -9.53 -7.55 0.68
N VAL A 144 -8.65 -6.57 0.75
CA VAL A 144 -8.35 -5.63 -0.32
C VAL A 144 -6.94 -5.92 -0.84
N PRO A 145 -6.79 -6.46 -2.06
CA PRO A 145 -5.49 -6.64 -2.66
C PRO A 145 -4.91 -5.30 -3.10
N PHE A 146 -3.62 -5.12 -2.90
CA PHE A 146 -2.89 -3.95 -3.38
C PHE A 146 -1.65 -4.32 -4.18
N ARG A 147 -1.28 -3.44 -5.09
CA ARG A 147 -0.03 -3.47 -5.85
C ARG A 147 0.46 -2.05 -6.02
N HIS A 148 1.72 -1.83 -5.70
CA HIS A 148 2.37 -0.54 -5.90
C HIS A 148 3.79 -0.77 -6.39
N SER A 149 4.29 0.10 -7.27
CA SER A 149 5.68 0.07 -7.73
C SER A 149 6.19 1.49 -7.88
N GLY A 150 7.44 1.67 -7.59
CA GLY A 150 8.04 2.98 -7.65
C GLY A 150 9.56 2.93 -7.46
N THR A 151 10.15 4.11 -7.45
CA THR A 151 11.54 4.30 -7.12
C THR A 151 11.63 5.31 -6.00
N VAL A 152 12.31 4.95 -4.91
CA VAL A 152 12.50 5.82 -3.75
C VAL A 152 13.99 6.01 -3.46
N PRO A 153 14.42 7.21 -3.08
CA PRO A 153 15.76 7.38 -2.55
C PRO A 153 15.83 6.72 -1.17
N ILE A 154 16.91 5.98 -0.92
CA ILE A 154 17.20 5.47 0.41
C ILE A 154 17.95 6.55 1.16
N GLY A 155 17.25 7.25 2.04
CA GLY A 155 17.85 8.24 2.92
C GLY A 155 18.69 7.55 3.98
N GLY A 156 19.99 7.86 4.03
CA GLY A 156 20.77 7.63 5.23
C GLY A 156 20.31 8.59 6.31
N THR A 157 20.16 8.13 7.54
CA THR A 157 20.01 9.00 8.70
C THR A 157 21.21 9.96 8.76
N ARG A 158 20.95 11.26 8.60
CA ARG A 158 21.92 12.30 8.99
C ARG A 158 21.81 12.56 10.47
#